data_6529945f39ddef69e38c06cd07723aa8
#
_entry.id   6529945f39ddef69e38c06cd07723aa8
#
_cell.length_a   1.000
_cell.length_b   1.000
_cell.length_c   1.000
_cell.angle_alpha   90.00
_cell.angle_beta   90.00
_cell.angle_gamma   90.00
#
_symmetry.space_group_name_H-M   'P 1'
#
loop_
_entity.id
_entity.type
_entity.pdbx_description
1 polymer ?
#
loop_
_entity_poly.entity_id
_entity_poly.type
_entity_poly.pdbx_seq_one_letter_code
_entity_poly.pdbx_strand_id
1 'polypeptide(L)'
;AIFAEMGFQVAEGPDIESDYYNFTALNIPPEHPARQEHDTFYLPADADGKRKVLRTHTSPVQIRTMEANEPPIRIIVPGRTYRSDHDATHSPMFHQCEGLVIGDGIHMGHLKGCLIDFCRAFFGVDDLPVRFRPSYFPFTEPSAEVDIGCTRDNGALKIGAGDDWLEILGSGMVNPRVLENCGYDPEKYQGFAFGMGIERIAMLKYGIPDLRTFYD
;
A
#
# COMPACT_ATOMS: atom_id res chain seq x y z
N ALA A 1 1.71 9.76 -13.95
CA ALA A 1 1.96 11.19 -14.05
C ALA A 1 2.17 11.83 -12.66
N ILE A 2 1.18 11.81 -11.75
CA ILE A 2 1.23 12.53 -10.45
C ILE A 2 2.49 12.17 -9.64
N PHE A 3 2.76 10.90 -9.40
CA PHE A 3 3.94 10.48 -8.63
C PHE A 3 5.25 10.76 -9.34
N ALA A 4 5.29 10.69 -10.67
CA ALA A 4 6.47 11.05 -11.44
C ALA A 4 6.84 12.53 -11.26
N GLU A 5 5.85 13.42 -11.22
CA GLU A 5 6.03 14.84 -10.94
C GLU A 5 6.51 15.11 -9.51
N MET A 6 6.22 14.21 -8.58
CA MET A 6 6.72 14.25 -7.20
C MET A 6 8.11 13.63 -7.04
N GLY A 7 8.73 13.15 -8.12
CA GLY A 7 10.06 12.55 -8.11
C GLY A 7 10.09 11.06 -7.78
N PHE A 8 8.97 10.37 -7.83
CA PHE A 8 8.92 8.92 -7.62
C PHE A 8 9.34 8.17 -8.88
N GLN A 9 10.13 7.13 -8.70
CA GLN A 9 10.49 6.16 -9.75
C GLN A 9 9.62 4.90 -9.60
N VAL A 10 9.34 4.23 -10.72
CA VAL A 10 8.61 2.96 -10.69
C VAL A 10 9.57 1.82 -10.42
N ALA A 11 9.25 0.98 -9.43
CA ALA A 11 9.94 -0.27 -9.17
C ALA A 11 8.99 -1.44 -9.39
N GLU A 12 9.52 -2.55 -9.88
CA GLU A 12 8.78 -3.76 -10.19
C GLU A 12 9.45 -4.99 -9.57
N GLY A 13 8.68 -6.04 -9.36
CA GLY A 13 9.15 -7.30 -8.82
C GLY A 13 8.24 -8.47 -9.19
N PRO A 14 8.61 -9.69 -8.79
CA PRO A 14 7.88 -10.89 -9.17
C PRO A 14 6.52 -11.01 -8.45
N ASP A 15 5.57 -11.66 -9.12
CA ASP A 15 4.27 -12.02 -8.54
C ASP A 15 4.40 -13.19 -7.54
N ILE A 16 5.33 -14.10 -7.80
CA ILE A 16 5.63 -15.24 -6.93
C ILE A 16 6.78 -14.88 -6.01
N GLU A 17 6.53 -14.91 -4.71
CA GLU A 17 7.46 -14.46 -3.69
C GLU A 17 7.78 -15.54 -2.66
N SER A 18 8.90 -15.35 -1.97
CA SER A 18 9.19 -16.12 -0.76
C SER A 18 8.33 -15.63 0.41
N ASP A 19 8.13 -16.49 1.38
CA ASP A 19 7.53 -16.12 2.65
C ASP A 19 8.28 -14.98 3.35
N TYR A 20 9.61 -14.99 3.26
CA TYR A 20 10.44 -13.94 3.83
C TYR A 20 10.10 -12.54 3.30
N TYR A 21 10.07 -12.37 1.97
CA TYR A 21 9.78 -11.07 1.36
C TYR A 21 8.34 -10.62 1.53
N ASN A 22 7.41 -11.58 1.50
CA ASN A 22 5.99 -11.24 1.59
C ASN A 22 5.52 -10.99 3.03
N PHE A 23 6.21 -11.55 4.03
CA PHE A 23 5.78 -11.49 5.42
C PHE A 23 6.89 -11.14 6.41
N THR A 24 7.89 -11.99 6.55
CA THR A 24 8.87 -11.88 7.64
C THR A 24 9.65 -10.56 7.62
N ALA A 25 10.15 -10.17 6.46
CA ALA A 25 10.89 -8.91 6.30
C ALA A 25 10.03 -7.67 6.58
N LEU A 26 8.72 -7.80 6.47
CA LEU A 26 7.72 -6.76 6.71
C LEU A 26 7.19 -6.78 8.16
N ASN A 27 7.88 -7.47 9.06
CA ASN A 27 7.48 -7.57 10.47
C ASN A 27 6.12 -8.25 10.68
N ILE A 28 5.72 -9.13 9.76
CA ILE A 28 4.50 -9.93 9.88
C ILE A 28 4.88 -11.27 10.52
N PRO A 29 4.47 -11.53 11.78
CA PRO A 29 4.89 -12.74 12.49
C PRO A 29 4.21 -14.00 11.95
N PRO A 30 4.78 -15.21 12.22
CA PRO A 30 4.26 -16.47 11.72
C PRO A 30 2.78 -16.75 12.07
N GLU A 31 2.35 -16.31 13.25
CA GLU A 31 0.98 -16.49 13.75
C GLU A 31 -0.03 -15.47 13.22
N HIS A 32 0.42 -14.51 12.42
CA HIS A 32 -0.47 -13.47 11.90
C HIS A 32 -1.52 -14.06 10.95
N PRO A 33 -2.81 -13.65 11.07
CA PRO A 33 -3.89 -14.19 10.23
C PRO A 33 -3.65 -14.11 8.73
N ALA A 34 -2.96 -13.07 8.26
CA ALA A 34 -2.63 -12.89 6.84
C ALA A 34 -1.79 -14.03 6.21
N ARG A 35 -1.12 -14.83 7.05
CA ARG A 35 -0.35 -16.00 6.58
C ARG A 35 -1.18 -17.27 6.43
N GLN A 36 -2.44 -17.26 6.83
CA GLN A 36 -3.29 -18.43 6.80
C GLN A 36 -3.69 -18.79 5.35
N GLU A 37 -3.91 -20.06 5.08
CA GLU A 37 -4.22 -20.57 3.73
C GLU A 37 -5.54 -20.04 3.17
N HIS A 38 -6.45 -19.57 4.02
CA HIS A 38 -7.68 -18.97 3.55
C HIS A 38 -7.51 -17.52 3.05
N ASP A 39 -6.38 -16.87 3.36
CA ASP A 39 -6.08 -15.51 2.92
C ASP A 39 -4.98 -15.45 1.86
N THR A 40 -4.11 -16.48 1.79
CA THR A 40 -2.91 -16.49 0.95
C THR A 40 -2.88 -17.73 0.05
N PHE A 41 -2.57 -17.54 -1.23
CA PHE A 41 -2.32 -18.62 -2.16
C PHE A 41 -0.87 -19.10 -2.01
N TYR A 42 -0.70 -20.31 -1.46
CA TYR A 42 0.59 -20.99 -1.38
C TYR A 42 0.81 -21.91 -2.59
N LEU A 43 2.02 -21.89 -3.12
CA LEU A 43 2.46 -22.85 -4.12
C LEU A 43 2.84 -24.18 -3.42
N PRO A 44 2.91 -25.30 -4.16
CA PRO A 44 3.41 -26.55 -3.61
C PRO A 44 4.79 -26.39 -2.97
N ALA A 45 5.04 -27.14 -1.91
CA ALA A 45 6.32 -27.12 -1.23
C ALA A 45 7.45 -27.63 -2.15
N ASP A 46 8.61 -27.02 -2.05
CA ASP A 46 9.82 -27.51 -2.70
C ASP A 46 10.42 -28.72 -1.96
N ALA A 47 11.56 -29.20 -2.43
CA ALA A 47 12.24 -30.37 -1.84
C ALA A 47 12.66 -30.16 -0.37
N ASP A 48 12.83 -28.91 0.05
CA ASP A 48 13.19 -28.53 1.43
C ASP A 48 11.96 -28.24 2.28
N GLY A 49 10.76 -28.44 1.75
CA GLY A 49 9.50 -28.18 2.44
C GLY A 49 9.10 -26.69 2.48
N LYS A 50 9.82 -25.83 1.75
CA LYS A 50 9.50 -24.40 1.68
C LYS A 50 8.46 -24.12 0.63
N ARG A 51 7.51 -23.25 0.95
CA ARG A 51 6.47 -22.84 0.01
C ARG A 51 6.67 -21.36 -0.39
N LYS A 52 6.48 -21.09 -1.66
CA LYS A 52 6.33 -19.74 -2.17
C LYS A 52 4.86 -19.35 -2.15
N VAL A 53 4.60 -18.06 -2.28
CA VAL A 53 3.26 -17.48 -2.29
C VAL A 53 3.03 -16.64 -3.52
N LEU A 54 1.79 -16.52 -3.94
CA LEU A 54 1.40 -15.36 -4.75
C LEU A 54 1.35 -14.15 -3.82
N ARG A 55 2.09 -13.09 -4.15
CA ARG A 55 2.22 -11.92 -3.27
C ARG A 55 0.87 -11.33 -2.94
N THR A 56 0.63 -11.07 -1.67
CA THR A 56 -0.63 -10.53 -1.15
C THR A 56 -0.66 -8.99 -1.15
N HIS A 57 0.48 -8.39 -1.43
CA HIS A 57 0.69 -6.95 -1.56
C HIS A 57 1.95 -6.70 -2.42
N THR A 58 2.18 -5.46 -2.81
CA THR A 58 3.38 -5.11 -3.56
C THR A 58 4.57 -4.75 -2.65
N SER A 59 4.42 -4.85 -1.35
CA SER A 59 5.46 -4.54 -0.35
C SER A 59 6.76 -5.34 -0.47
N PRO A 60 6.78 -6.59 -0.98
CA PRO A 60 8.05 -7.28 -1.24
C PRO A 60 9.04 -6.50 -2.10
N VAL A 61 8.54 -5.71 -3.04
CA VAL A 61 9.39 -4.88 -3.89
C VAL A 61 10.04 -3.74 -3.10
N GLN A 62 9.40 -3.23 -2.06
CA GLN A 62 10.02 -2.27 -1.14
C GLN A 62 11.25 -2.88 -0.47
N ILE A 63 11.14 -4.09 0.05
CA ILE A 63 12.25 -4.81 0.67
C ILE A 63 13.38 -5.04 -0.33
N ARG A 64 13.06 -5.55 -1.52
CA ARG A 64 14.05 -5.80 -2.57
C ARG A 64 14.79 -4.52 -2.97
N THR A 65 14.08 -3.41 -3.07
CA THR A 65 14.66 -2.12 -3.41
C THR A 65 15.59 -1.61 -2.32
N MET A 66 15.18 -1.72 -1.05
CA MET A 66 16.01 -1.31 0.08
C MET A 66 17.27 -2.18 0.22
N GLU A 67 17.17 -3.48 -0.01
CA GLU A 67 18.34 -4.37 0.02
C GLU A 67 19.37 -4.06 -1.08
N ALA A 68 18.90 -3.59 -2.24
CA ALA A 68 19.74 -3.36 -3.42
C ALA A 68 20.28 -1.93 -3.55
N ASN A 69 19.79 -0.99 -2.75
CA ASN A 69 20.10 0.42 -2.90
C ASN A 69 20.36 1.10 -1.54
N GLU A 70 21.18 2.12 -1.57
CA GLU A 70 21.34 3.05 -0.46
C GLU A 70 20.32 4.19 -0.56
N PRO A 71 19.85 4.76 0.58
CA PRO A 71 19.03 5.96 0.55
C PRO A 71 19.78 7.17 -0.07
N PRO A 72 19.07 8.14 -0.65
CA PRO A 72 17.61 8.29 -0.62
C PRO A 72 16.89 7.38 -1.61
N ILE A 73 15.71 6.90 -1.20
CA ILE A 73 14.81 6.08 -2.02
C ILE A 73 13.46 6.78 -2.13
N ARG A 74 12.91 6.82 -3.32
CA ARG A 74 11.58 7.36 -3.60
C ARG A 74 10.97 6.59 -4.77
N ILE A 75 10.17 5.58 -4.44
CA ILE A 75 9.59 4.67 -5.43
C ILE A 75 8.08 4.52 -5.25
N ILE A 76 7.41 4.21 -6.38
CA ILE A 76 6.08 3.59 -6.38
C ILE A 76 6.18 2.20 -6.98
N VAL A 77 5.35 1.30 -6.47
CA VAL A 77 5.29 -0.10 -6.88
C VAL A 77 3.86 -0.44 -7.29
N PRO A 78 3.48 -0.19 -8.54
CA PRO A 78 2.23 -0.70 -9.07
C PRO A 78 2.38 -2.18 -9.43
N GLY A 79 1.34 -2.98 -9.20
CA GLY A 79 1.39 -4.37 -9.60
C GLY A 79 0.20 -5.19 -9.15
N ARG A 80 0.13 -6.41 -9.68
CA ARG A 80 -0.89 -7.41 -9.32
C ARG A 80 -0.61 -7.97 -7.92
N THR A 81 -1.69 -8.24 -7.21
CA THR A 81 -1.68 -8.88 -5.89
C THR A 81 -2.79 -9.93 -5.84
N TYR A 82 -2.65 -10.87 -4.92
CA TYR A 82 -3.51 -12.05 -4.87
C TYR A 82 -3.92 -12.33 -3.44
N ARG A 83 -5.22 -12.53 -3.22
CA ARG A 83 -5.75 -12.96 -1.92
C ARG A 83 -6.81 -14.00 -2.11
N SER A 84 -6.75 -15.05 -1.30
CA SER A 84 -7.71 -16.14 -1.34
C SER A 84 -8.99 -15.78 -0.60
N ASP A 85 -9.63 -14.68 -0.99
CA ASP A 85 -10.91 -14.26 -0.46
C ASP A 85 -12.05 -14.98 -1.21
N HIS A 86 -12.94 -15.61 -0.44
CA HIS A 86 -14.12 -16.29 -0.99
C HIS A 86 -15.38 -15.44 -0.94
N ASP A 87 -15.24 -14.12 -0.87
CA ASP A 87 -16.34 -13.18 -0.82
C ASP A 87 -16.82 -12.84 -2.25
N ALA A 88 -18.13 -12.76 -2.44
CA ALA A 88 -18.75 -12.40 -3.72
C ALA A 88 -18.43 -10.98 -4.20
N THR A 89 -17.84 -10.14 -3.33
CA THR A 89 -17.48 -8.74 -3.62
C THR A 89 -16.00 -8.52 -3.89
N HIS A 90 -15.16 -9.57 -3.74
CA HIS A 90 -13.71 -9.49 -3.91
C HIS A 90 -13.23 -10.36 -5.06
N SER A 91 -12.30 -9.83 -5.86
CA SER A 91 -11.56 -10.62 -6.85
C SER A 91 -10.34 -11.28 -6.18
N PRO A 92 -10.02 -12.54 -6.50
CA PRO A 92 -8.80 -13.19 -6.00
C PRO A 92 -7.51 -12.50 -6.51
N MET A 93 -7.59 -11.75 -7.59
CA MET A 93 -6.53 -10.91 -8.13
C MET A 93 -7.02 -9.48 -8.21
N PHE A 94 -6.22 -8.53 -7.74
CA PHE A 94 -6.45 -7.10 -7.82
C PHE A 94 -5.13 -6.37 -7.96
N HIS A 95 -5.17 -5.06 -8.17
CA HIS A 95 -3.97 -4.25 -8.34
C HIS A 95 -3.77 -3.32 -7.14
N GLN A 96 -2.53 -3.20 -6.73
CA GLN A 96 -2.11 -2.21 -5.74
C GLN A 96 -1.08 -1.26 -6.34
N CYS A 97 -1.01 -0.07 -5.78
CA CYS A 97 0.12 0.83 -5.92
C CYS A 97 0.59 1.21 -4.52
N GLU A 98 1.80 0.83 -4.20
CA GLU A 98 2.45 1.22 -2.94
C GLU A 98 3.54 2.25 -3.21
N GLY A 99 3.82 3.10 -2.21
CA GLY A 99 4.90 4.06 -2.26
C GLY A 99 5.84 3.90 -1.09
N LEU A 100 7.10 4.22 -1.30
CA LEU A 100 8.14 4.20 -0.28
C LEU A 100 9.08 5.38 -0.46
N VAL A 101 9.32 6.10 0.62
CA VAL A 101 10.34 7.15 0.70
C VAL A 101 11.23 6.87 1.90
N ILE A 102 12.53 6.74 1.66
CA ILE A 102 13.55 6.56 2.70
C ILE A 102 14.59 7.66 2.54
N GLY A 103 14.99 8.25 3.66
CA GLY A 103 16.05 9.25 3.68
C GLY A 103 16.41 9.68 5.09
N ASP A 104 17.31 10.64 5.18
CA ASP A 104 17.66 11.30 6.42
C ASP A 104 16.60 12.37 6.74
N GLY A 105 16.13 12.38 8.00
CA GLY A 105 15.18 13.39 8.47
C GLY A 105 13.77 13.28 7.91
N ILE A 106 13.38 12.15 7.33
CA ILE A 106 12.01 11.90 6.89
C ILE A 106 11.10 11.75 8.09
N HIS A 107 9.97 12.44 8.11
CA HIS A 107 9.03 12.42 9.21
C HIS A 107 7.56 12.43 8.74
N MET A 108 6.65 12.32 9.68
CA MET A 108 5.21 12.20 9.42
C MET A 108 4.63 13.39 8.63
N GLY A 109 5.19 14.58 8.80
CA GLY A 109 4.81 15.75 8.01
C GLY A 109 5.06 15.58 6.51
N HIS A 110 6.15 14.92 6.14
CA HIS A 110 6.44 14.58 4.74
C HIS A 110 5.42 13.60 4.17
N LEU A 111 5.04 12.57 4.93
CA LEU A 111 4.00 11.63 4.54
C LEU A 111 2.66 12.35 4.34
N LYS A 112 2.24 13.16 5.28
CA LYS A 112 0.98 13.90 5.20
C LYS A 112 0.95 14.84 4.00
N GLY A 113 1.99 15.60 3.79
CA GLY A 113 2.11 16.50 2.64
C GLY A 113 2.01 15.78 1.31
N CYS A 114 2.77 14.69 1.17
CA CYS A 114 2.75 13.86 -0.04
C CYS A 114 1.35 13.32 -0.34
N LEU A 115 0.66 12.76 0.64
CA LEU A 115 -0.65 12.14 0.44
C LEU A 115 -1.78 13.15 0.26
N ILE A 116 -1.72 14.29 0.92
CA ILE A 116 -2.67 15.40 0.68
C ILE A 116 -2.55 15.87 -0.77
N ASP A 117 -1.34 16.12 -1.24
CA ASP A 117 -1.10 16.57 -2.61
C ASP A 117 -1.53 15.52 -3.63
N PHE A 118 -1.24 14.25 -3.37
CA PHE A 118 -1.69 13.15 -4.21
C PHE A 118 -3.22 13.08 -4.32
N CYS A 119 -3.93 13.10 -3.19
CA CYS A 119 -5.38 13.00 -3.15
C CYS A 119 -6.04 14.15 -3.92
N ARG A 120 -5.58 15.37 -3.69
CA ARG A 120 -6.10 16.56 -4.37
C ARG A 120 -5.86 16.52 -5.87
N ALA A 121 -4.66 16.14 -6.29
CA ALA A 121 -4.33 16.02 -7.71
C ALA A 121 -5.08 14.87 -8.39
N PHE A 122 -5.18 13.71 -7.73
CA PHE A 122 -5.84 12.53 -8.30
C PHE A 122 -7.34 12.76 -8.49
N PHE A 123 -8.03 13.28 -7.49
CA PHE A 123 -9.48 13.54 -7.57
C PHE A 123 -9.82 14.87 -8.26
N GLY A 124 -8.83 15.72 -8.51
CA GLY A 124 -9.04 17.01 -9.17
C GLY A 124 -9.83 18.01 -8.33
N VAL A 125 -9.67 17.96 -7.00
CA VAL A 125 -10.33 18.85 -6.05
C VAL A 125 -9.27 19.54 -5.21
N ASP A 126 -9.01 20.84 -5.47
CA ASP A 126 -7.88 21.57 -4.89
C ASP A 126 -7.96 21.74 -3.36
N ASP A 127 -9.14 21.78 -2.81
CA ASP A 127 -9.43 21.95 -1.36
C ASP A 127 -10.00 20.68 -0.72
N LEU A 128 -9.78 19.52 -1.32
CA LEU A 128 -10.27 18.22 -0.83
C LEU A 128 -9.85 18.04 0.64
N PRO A 129 -10.82 17.85 1.56
CA PRO A 129 -10.50 17.47 2.93
C PRO A 129 -9.85 16.10 2.99
N VAL A 130 -8.72 16.01 3.66
CA VAL A 130 -7.97 14.76 3.87
C VAL A 130 -7.75 14.60 5.37
N ARG A 131 -8.09 13.43 5.88
CA ARG A 131 -7.97 13.08 7.30
C ARG A 131 -7.06 11.88 7.48
N PHE A 132 -6.16 11.96 8.46
CA PHE A 132 -5.29 10.86 8.88
C PHE A 132 -5.83 10.30 10.19
N ARG A 133 -6.26 9.07 10.17
CA ARG A 133 -6.86 8.38 11.30
C ARG A 133 -5.91 7.31 11.82
N PRO A 134 -5.57 7.30 13.13
CA PRO A 134 -4.67 6.28 13.69
C PRO A 134 -5.12 4.86 13.35
N SER A 135 -4.16 4.02 12.96
CA SER A 135 -4.38 2.62 12.61
C SER A 135 -3.21 1.77 13.06
N TYR A 136 -3.23 0.51 12.71
CA TYR A 136 -2.15 -0.43 13.00
C TYR A 136 -1.83 -1.29 11.78
N PHE A 137 -0.55 -1.31 11.41
CA PHE A 137 0.03 -2.26 10.46
C PHE A 137 1.37 -2.75 11.02
N PRO A 138 1.71 -4.05 10.84
CA PRO A 138 2.97 -4.59 11.38
C PRO A 138 4.23 -3.90 10.84
N PHE A 139 4.17 -3.43 9.61
CA PHE A 139 5.30 -2.85 8.88
C PHE A 139 5.45 -1.34 9.04
N THR A 140 4.53 -0.68 9.75
CA THR A 140 4.59 0.77 10.01
C THR A 140 4.30 1.10 11.47
N GLU A 141 4.94 2.18 11.97
CA GLU A 141 4.69 2.73 13.29
C GLU A 141 5.20 4.20 13.35
N PRO A 142 4.33 5.19 13.57
CA PRO A 142 2.88 5.09 13.64
C PRO A 142 2.26 4.77 12.29
N SER A 143 1.05 4.20 12.34
CA SER A 143 0.25 3.89 11.15
C SER A 143 -0.98 4.79 11.09
N ALA A 144 -1.42 5.11 9.88
CA ALA A 144 -2.61 5.91 9.66
C ALA A 144 -3.37 5.46 8.42
N GLU A 145 -4.67 5.36 8.54
CA GLU A 145 -5.56 5.30 7.39
C GLU A 145 -5.90 6.68 6.92
N VAL A 146 -6.03 6.84 5.60
CA VAL A 146 -6.29 8.14 4.98
C VAL A 146 -7.71 8.15 4.43
N ASP A 147 -8.47 9.12 4.93
CA ASP A 147 -9.85 9.36 4.52
C ASP A 147 -9.94 10.68 3.75
N ILE A 148 -10.83 10.73 2.77
CA ILE A 148 -11.17 11.94 2.03
C ILE A 148 -12.60 12.35 2.27
N GLY A 149 -12.87 13.66 2.21
CA GLY A 149 -14.21 14.22 2.36
C GLY A 149 -15.12 13.86 1.18
N CYS A 150 -16.40 13.63 1.48
CA CYS A 150 -17.42 13.38 0.48
C CYS A 150 -18.81 13.75 0.98
N THR A 151 -19.76 13.80 0.05
CA THR A 151 -21.20 13.84 0.34
C THR A 151 -21.91 12.69 -0.30
N ARG A 152 -22.98 12.21 0.35
CA ARG A 152 -23.88 11.20 -0.21
C ARG A 152 -25.28 11.82 -0.27
N ASP A 153 -25.74 12.10 -1.48
CA ASP A 153 -27.06 12.65 -1.72
C ASP A 153 -27.84 11.71 -2.65
N ASN A 154 -29.01 11.23 -2.17
CA ASN A 154 -29.89 10.31 -2.91
C ASN A 154 -29.16 9.08 -3.49
N GLY A 155 -28.16 8.55 -2.76
CA GLY A 155 -27.36 7.41 -3.21
C GLY A 155 -26.20 7.76 -4.14
N ALA A 156 -26.06 9.02 -4.56
CA ALA A 156 -24.93 9.49 -5.35
C ALA A 156 -23.80 9.95 -4.43
N LEU A 157 -22.58 9.49 -4.74
CA LEU A 157 -21.36 9.87 -4.04
C LEU A 157 -20.67 11.03 -4.78
N LYS A 158 -20.39 12.12 -4.05
CA LYS A 158 -19.60 13.24 -4.56
C LYS A 158 -18.35 13.42 -3.71
N ILE A 159 -17.19 13.32 -4.32
CA ILE A 159 -15.89 13.58 -3.69
C ILE A 159 -15.72 15.09 -3.52
N GLY A 160 -15.37 15.51 -2.32
CA GLY A 160 -15.16 16.94 -1.99
C GLY A 160 -15.57 17.26 -0.57
N ALA A 161 -15.78 18.55 -0.30
CA ALA A 161 -16.26 19.02 1.00
C ALA A 161 -17.63 18.43 1.31
N GLY A 162 -17.80 17.92 2.54
CA GLY A 162 -19.05 17.31 2.97
C GLY A 162 -18.95 16.75 4.37
N ASP A 163 -20.05 16.16 4.85
CA ASP A 163 -20.16 15.66 6.21
C ASP A 163 -19.70 14.21 6.36
N ASP A 164 -19.34 13.56 5.25
CA ASP A 164 -18.95 12.16 5.22
C ASP A 164 -17.48 11.96 4.86
N TRP A 165 -16.96 10.78 5.17
CA TRP A 165 -15.59 10.40 4.93
C TRP A 165 -15.50 9.05 4.21
N LEU A 166 -14.55 8.93 3.29
CA LEU A 166 -14.21 7.70 2.59
C LEU A 166 -12.75 7.34 2.85
N GLU A 167 -12.54 6.14 3.37
CA GLU A 167 -11.22 5.55 3.47
C GLU A 167 -10.71 5.16 2.08
N ILE A 168 -9.51 5.60 1.72
CA ILE A 168 -8.93 5.35 0.40
C ILE A 168 -7.60 4.62 0.41
N LEU A 169 -6.80 4.77 1.47
CA LEU A 169 -5.49 4.13 1.54
C LEU A 169 -4.98 3.98 2.98
N GLY A 170 -4.02 3.08 3.15
CA GLY A 170 -3.25 2.93 4.37
C GLY A 170 -1.85 3.51 4.24
N SER A 171 -1.28 3.98 5.34
CA SER A 171 0.03 4.62 5.35
C SER A 171 0.69 4.53 6.73
N GLY A 172 1.94 4.94 6.81
CA GLY A 172 2.65 5.08 8.07
C GLY A 172 4.13 5.32 7.89
N MET A 173 4.79 5.56 9.01
CA MET A 173 6.25 5.57 9.05
C MET A 173 6.75 4.13 9.01
N VAL A 174 7.78 3.87 8.22
CA VAL A 174 8.35 2.52 8.11
C VAL A 174 8.84 2.07 9.48
N ASN A 175 8.40 0.89 9.92
CA ASN A 175 8.79 0.35 11.22
C ASN A 175 10.32 0.17 11.25
N PRO A 176 11.01 0.60 12.33
CA PRO A 176 12.45 0.43 12.49
C PRO A 176 12.94 -1.00 12.24
N ARG A 177 12.15 -2.00 12.62
CA ARG A 177 12.48 -3.42 12.37
C ARG A 177 12.56 -3.77 10.89
N VAL A 178 11.71 -3.15 10.06
CA VAL A 178 11.75 -3.33 8.60
C VAL A 178 13.04 -2.72 8.05
N LEU A 179 13.43 -1.53 8.51
CA LEU A 179 14.70 -0.91 8.12
C LEU A 179 15.91 -1.78 8.51
N GLU A 180 15.93 -2.30 9.73
CA GLU A 180 16.97 -3.20 10.21
C GLU A 180 17.05 -4.48 9.36
N ASN A 181 15.91 -5.07 9.02
CA ASN A 181 15.83 -6.26 8.15
C ASN A 181 16.44 -6.02 6.77
N CYS A 182 16.43 -4.78 6.29
CA CYS A 182 17.02 -4.38 5.02
C CYS A 182 18.48 -3.91 5.14
N GLY A 183 19.06 -3.94 6.34
CA GLY A 183 20.45 -3.54 6.60
C GLY A 183 20.64 -2.05 6.84
N TYR A 184 19.57 -1.29 7.10
CA TYR A 184 19.66 0.14 7.39
C TYR A 184 19.70 0.40 8.89
N ASP A 185 20.44 1.44 9.27
CA ASP A 185 20.42 1.98 10.62
C ASP A 185 19.18 2.87 10.81
N PRO A 186 18.21 2.47 11.67
CA PRO A 186 16.99 3.24 11.86
C PRO A 186 17.19 4.55 12.63
N GLU A 187 18.35 4.75 13.25
CA GLU A 187 18.72 6.06 13.84
C GLU A 187 19.18 7.05 12.76
N LYS A 188 19.76 6.54 11.68
CA LYS A 188 20.26 7.37 10.57
C LYS A 188 19.19 7.64 9.52
N TYR A 189 18.39 6.63 9.19
CA TYR A 189 17.39 6.69 8.14
C TYR A 189 15.99 6.46 8.68
N GLN A 190 15.06 7.23 8.18
CA GLN A 190 13.63 7.07 8.44
C GLN A 190 12.91 7.07 7.09
N GLY A 191 11.67 6.63 7.09
CA GLY A 191 10.88 6.63 5.88
C GLY A 191 9.41 6.52 6.12
N PHE A 192 8.64 6.75 5.08
CA PHE A 192 7.22 6.49 5.09
C PHE A 192 6.82 5.59 3.92
N ALA A 193 5.73 4.89 4.11
CA ALA A 193 5.12 4.04 3.10
C ALA A 193 3.61 4.26 3.05
N PHE A 194 3.03 3.97 1.90
CA PHE A 194 1.58 3.99 1.71
C PHE A 194 1.17 2.94 0.68
N GLY A 195 -0.09 2.53 0.73
CA GLY A 195 -0.61 1.54 -0.21
C GLY A 195 -2.09 1.75 -0.49
N MET A 196 -2.46 1.62 -1.77
CA MET A 196 -3.83 1.78 -2.24
C MET A 196 -4.21 0.70 -3.24
N GLY A 197 -5.49 0.28 -3.21
CA GLY A 197 -6.07 -0.56 -4.25
C GLY A 197 -6.41 0.27 -5.48
N ILE A 198 -5.84 -0.08 -6.63
CA ILE A 198 -6.01 0.71 -7.87
C ILE A 198 -7.46 0.70 -8.34
N GLU A 199 -8.12 -0.46 -8.32
CA GLU A 199 -9.52 -0.58 -8.71
C GLU A 199 -10.42 0.30 -7.83
N ARG A 200 -10.18 0.30 -6.52
CA ARG A 200 -10.99 1.11 -5.59
C ARG A 200 -10.90 2.60 -5.89
N ILE A 201 -9.69 3.15 -6.03
CA ILE A 201 -9.55 4.58 -6.30
C ILE A 201 -10.04 4.96 -7.70
N ALA A 202 -9.92 4.06 -8.67
CA ALA A 202 -10.47 4.24 -10.01
C ALA A 202 -12.00 4.24 -10.00
N MET A 203 -12.62 3.31 -9.27
CA MET A 203 -14.07 3.27 -9.09
C MET A 203 -14.59 4.58 -8.49
N LEU A 204 -13.91 5.08 -7.46
CA LEU A 204 -14.29 6.35 -6.81
C LEU A 204 -14.13 7.56 -7.74
N LYS A 205 -13.04 7.60 -8.48
CA LYS A 205 -12.75 8.72 -9.39
C LYS A 205 -13.70 8.79 -10.58
N TYR A 206 -14.00 7.63 -11.18
CA TYR A 206 -14.76 7.54 -12.43
C TYR A 206 -16.22 7.14 -12.24
N GLY A 207 -16.66 6.94 -10.99
CA GLY A 207 -18.02 6.55 -10.69
C GLY A 207 -18.38 5.16 -11.22
N ILE A 208 -17.43 4.22 -11.23
CA ILE A 208 -17.65 2.85 -11.69
C ILE A 208 -18.31 2.07 -10.54
N PRO A 209 -19.53 1.53 -10.73
CA PRO A 209 -20.27 0.92 -9.62
C PRO A 209 -19.90 -0.53 -9.31
N ASP A 210 -19.19 -1.21 -10.22
CA ASP A 210 -18.96 -2.65 -10.12
C ASP A 210 -17.50 -2.99 -10.47
N LEU A 211 -16.82 -3.66 -9.53
CA LEU A 211 -15.44 -4.12 -9.67
C LEU A 211 -15.24 -5.04 -10.89
N ARG A 212 -16.26 -5.83 -11.24
CA ARG A 212 -16.20 -6.78 -12.35
C ARG A 212 -15.94 -6.11 -13.69
N THR A 213 -16.29 -4.84 -13.84
CA THR A 213 -16.02 -4.05 -15.05
C THR A 213 -14.52 -4.01 -15.44
N PHE A 214 -13.62 -4.24 -14.48
CA PHE A 214 -12.17 -4.27 -14.76
C PHE A 214 -11.66 -5.62 -15.28
N TYR A 215 -12.49 -6.67 -15.24
CA TYR A 215 -12.07 -8.05 -15.53
C TYR A 215 -12.87 -8.73 -16.64
N ASP A 216 -13.85 -8.04 -17.23
CA ASP A 216 -14.67 -8.52 -18.36
C ASP A 216 -14.00 -8.30 -19.71
#